data_4a4b89a00d58cb507f06497021dd128c
#
_entry.id   4a4b89a00d58cb507f06497021dd128c
#
_cell.length_a   1.000
_cell.length_b   1.000
_cell.length_c   1.000
_cell.angle_alpha   90.00
_cell.angle_beta   90.00
_cell.angle_gamma   90.00
#
_symmetry.space_group_name_H-M   'P 1'
#
loop_
_entity.id
_entity.type
_entity.pdbx_description
1 polymer ?
#
loop_
_entity_poly.entity_id
_entity_poly.type
_entity_poly.pdbx_seq_one_letter_code
_entity_poly.pdbx_strand_id
1 'polypeptide(L)'
;MIKVTDLSFTWTDKPIFSGVSFSVNDKEKVGLIGTNGSGKTTLFKILAGKEQADDGHVRVEGKIAFVPQEVKNDPDMDASENITSYLNVSDDPSHEINRILAGLGLKDLNMELSPKILSGGQKTRLALTRAILSKPKILLLDEPTNFLDEAGKKWVANFMNNFDGTIVLISHDLEFLGGKLNKILYINPQTKSIDIYGGNYQNFIKLKEEKEKLLERHIETEQKHLKQMKKGLLKMSHFKSKKGIRIKLMIQRRVEKMEEEMPTMPPEAKKIKLVLPDPMWVGEIPIYTRNIGKSFGTKRVLNKINLTIKRGEKTALLGPNGAGKSTLIKILLGDVIPEEGEVIRDPKLKWGYYCQELTNLVPNITLIETIKGLESGMNEGQIRSLLGRMLFVGDKIFQNVSTLSGGEKTRLSIARLLAQNFNFLVLDEPTTYLDPLSQRLILESIKDYKGAMLIVSHNQDFINELSVDQKMYLPENKIEAKLKI
;
A
#
# COMPACT_ATOMS: atom_id res chain seq x y z
N MET A 1 9.88 23.11 14.44
CA MET A 1 10.06 21.83 15.17
C MET A 1 8.71 21.24 15.54
N ILE A 2 8.54 19.89 15.51
CA ILE A 2 7.38 19.18 16.07
C ILE A 2 7.88 18.33 17.23
N LYS A 3 7.21 18.42 18.39
CA LYS A 3 7.48 17.57 19.56
C LYS A 3 6.17 16.98 20.06
N VAL A 4 6.11 15.67 20.13
CA VAL A 4 4.98 14.89 20.66
C VAL A 4 5.46 14.15 21.89
N THR A 5 4.69 14.21 22.97
CA THR A 5 5.01 13.60 24.26
C THR A 5 3.79 12.87 24.80
N ASP A 6 3.92 11.59 25.04
CA ASP A 6 2.93 10.67 25.63
C ASP A 6 1.53 10.72 25.00
N LEU A 7 1.48 10.92 23.68
CA LEU A 7 0.24 11.02 22.92
C LEU A 7 -0.55 9.72 22.94
N SER A 8 -1.81 9.80 23.35
CA SER A 8 -2.78 8.71 23.28
C SER A 8 -4.02 9.15 22.53
N PHE A 9 -4.58 8.26 21.72
CA PHE A 9 -5.79 8.52 20.95
C PHE A 9 -6.55 7.23 20.68
N THR A 10 -7.88 7.28 20.92
CA THR A 10 -8.80 6.16 20.76
C THR A 10 -9.88 6.53 19.75
N TRP A 11 -10.17 5.64 18.83
CA TRP A 11 -11.26 5.82 17.87
C TRP A 11 -12.34 4.77 18.12
N THR A 12 -13.55 5.19 18.49
CA THR A 12 -14.69 4.29 18.79
C THR A 12 -14.25 3.02 19.56
N ASP A 13 -13.71 3.21 20.76
CA ASP A 13 -13.23 2.17 21.71
C ASP A 13 -11.99 1.36 21.24
N LYS A 14 -11.36 1.73 20.12
CA LYS A 14 -10.12 1.09 19.67
C LYS A 14 -8.93 2.03 19.84
N PRO A 15 -7.95 1.68 20.67
CA PRO A 15 -6.74 2.49 20.79
C PRO A 15 -5.96 2.50 19.47
N ILE A 16 -5.69 3.70 18.98
CA ILE A 16 -4.88 3.96 17.79
C ILE A 16 -3.44 4.26 18.21
N PHE A 17 -3.28 5.13 19.20
CA PHE A 17 -1.99 5.49 19.79
C PHE A 17 -2.05 5.29 21.32
N SER A 18 -0.92 4.84 21.88
CA SER A 18 -0.77 4.61 23.33
C SER A 18 0.60 5.12 23.79
N GLY A 19 0.64 6.29 24.45
CA GLY A 19 1.87 6.88 24.99
C GLY A 19 2.95 7.18 23.95
N VAL A 20 2.56 7.66 22.78
CA VAL A 20 3.48 7.92 21.65
C VAL A 20 4.31 9.17 21.91
N SER A 21 5.63 9.05 21.79
CA SER A 21 6.56 10.18 21.93
C SER A 21 7.58 10.19 20.79
N PHE A 22 7.70 11.32 20.10
CA PHE A 22 8.70 11.54 19.05
C PHE A 22 8.95 13.03 18.82
N SER A 23 10.03 13.33 18.08
CA SER A 23 10.33 14.70 17.66
C SER A 23 10.71 14.73 16.18
N VAL A 24 10.37 15.85 15.54
CA VAL A 24 10.83 16.19 14.18
C VAL A 24 11.49 17.57 14.26
N ASN A 25 12.77 17.61 13.92
CA ASN A 25 13.55 18.86 13.98
C ASN A 25 13.27 19.77 12.78
N ASP A 26 13.73 20.99 12.87
CA ASP A 26 13.61 21.93 11.75
C ASP A 26 14.37 21.42 10.52
N LYS A 27 13.77 21.64 9.35
CA LYS A 27 14.28 21.22 8.03
C LYS A 27 14.44 19.70 7.84
N GLU A 28 13.99 18.88 8.78
CA GLU A 28 13.95 17.42 8.57
C GLU A 28 12.86 17.02 7.58
N LYS A 29 13.18 16.03 6.76
CA LYS A 29 12.26 15.35 5.85
C LYS A 29 12.02 13.95 6.37
N VAL A 30 10.78 13.68 6.80
CA VAL A 30 10.40 12.50 7.57
C VAL A 30 9.31 11.73 6.85
N GLY A 31 9.50 10.43 6.67
CA GLY A 31 8.46 9.53 6.18
C GLY A 31 7.63 8.97 7.36
N LEU A 32 6.31 8.99 7.25
CA LEU A 32 5.41 8.31 8.19
C LEU A 32 4.85 7.06 7.54
N ILE A 33 5.21 5.90 8.06
CA ILE A 33 4.84 4.60 7.51
C ILE A 33 4.01 3.82 8.53
N GLY A 34 3.11 2.99 8.04
CA GLY A 34 2.29 2.08 8.83
C GLY A 34 1.25 1.42 7.94
N THR A 35 0.67 0.32 8.42
CA THR A 35 -0.40 -0.37 7.72
C THR A 35 -1.62 0.53 7.52
N ASN A 36 -2.47 0.19 6.54
CA ASN A 36 -3.72 0.93 6.35
C ASN A 36 -4.60 0.80 7.60
N GLY A 37 -5.16 1.93 8.04
CA GLY A 37 -5.93 2.01 9.30
C GLY A 37 -5.08 2.11 10.58
N SER A 38 -3.74 2.27 10.47
CA SER A 38 -2.86 2.44 11.65
C SER A 38 -2.91 3.83 12.28
N GLY A 39 -3.66 4.78 11.70
CA GLY A 39 -3.80 6.14 12.25
C GLY A 39 -2.88 7.19 11.63
N LYS A 40 -2.23 6.95 10.48
CA LYS A 40 -1.35 7.92 9.81
C LYS A 40 -2.03 9.28 9.61
N THR A 41 -3.18 9.29 8.92
CA THR A 41 -3.97 10.51 8.68
C THR A 41 -4.50 11.12 9.98
N THR A 42 -4.86 10.30 10.97
CA THR A 42 -5.27 10.77 12.31
C THR A 42 -4.14 11.53 13.00
N LEU A 43 -2.92 10.99 12.97
CA LEU A 43 -1.75 11.69 13.50
C LEU A 43 -1.55 13.05 12.80
N PHE A 44 -1.69 13.11 11.47
CA PHE A 44 -1.59 14.38 10.73
C PHE A 44 -2.66 15.38 11.14
N LYS A 45 -3.91 14.94 11.35
CA LYS A 45 -4.98 15.80 11.85
C LYS A 45 -4.68 16.35 13.25
N ILE A 46 -4.13 15.51 14.14
CA ILE A 46 -3.71 15.93 15.48
C ILE A 46 -2.56 16.95 15.39
N LEU A 47 -1.53 16.69 14.58
CA LEU A 47 -0.41 17.61 14.38
C LEU A 47 -0.85 18.93 13.75
N ALA A 48 -1.86 18.92 12.89
CA ALA A 48 -2.44 20.09 12.25
C ALA A 48 -3.47 20.83 13.16
N GLY A 49 -3.73 20.32 14.38
CA GLY A 49 -4.73 20.91 15.29
C GLY A 49 -6.19 20.73 14.85
N LYS A 50 -6.45 19.80 13.91
CA LYS A 50 -7.80 19.49 13.40
C LYS A 50 -8.51 18.37 14.19
N GLU A 51 -7.78 17.68 15.06
CA GLU A 51 -8.26 16.61 15.93
C GLU A 51 -7.57 16.75 17.28
N GLN A 52 -8.27 16.47 18.38
CA GLN A 52 -7.69 16.49 19.73
C GLN A 52 -7.25 15.09 20.13
N ALA A 53 -6.08 15.00 20.76
CA ALA A 53 -5.66 13.77 21.41
C ALA A 53 -6.43 13.55 22.72
N ASP A 54 -6.58 12.28 23.14
CA ASP A 54 -7.20 11.96 24.42
C ASP A 54 -6.28 12.31 25.58
N ASP A 55 -4.95 12.12 25.39
CA ASP A 55 -3.93 12.45 26.38
C ASP A 55 -2.60 12.80 25.68
N GLY A 56 -1.70 13.44 26.43
CA GLY A 56 -0.39 13.86 25.95
C GLY A 56 -0.35 15.28 25.38
N HIS A 57 0.83 15.66 24.89
CA HIS A 57 1.09 17.02 24.44
C HIS A 57 1.73 17.05 23.05
N VAL A 58 1.19 17.92 22.19
CA VAL A 58 1.74 18.23 20.88
C VAL A 58 2.18 19.68 20.83
N ARG A 59 3.47 19.91 20.58
CA ARG A 59 4.03 21.25 20.37
C ARG A 59 4.53 21.37 18.94
N VAL A 60 4.00 22.35 18.22
CA VAL A 60 4.39 22.68 16.84
C VAL A 60 4.89 24.12 16.80
N GLU A 61 6.10 24.33 16.28
CA GLU A 61 6.72 25.64 16.17
C GLU A 61 6.77 26.10 14.72
N GLY A 62 5.90 27.04 14.38
CA GLY A 62 5.82 27.66 13.06
C GLY A 62 4.54 27.34 12.32
N LYS A 63 4.35 28.00 11.17
CA LYS A 63 3.18 27.82 10.33
C LYS A 63 3.18 26.41 9.73
N ILE A 64 2.09 25.69 9.93
CA ILE A 64 1.85 24.35 9.38
C ILE A 64 0.87 24.42 8.22
N ALA A 65 1.13 23.65 7.17
CA ALA A 65 0.16 23.38 6.13
C ALA A 65 -0.05 21.86 6.03
N PHE A 66 -1.29 21.45 5.90
CA PHE A 66 -1.69 20.05 5.77
C PHE A 66 -2.44 19.83 4.46
N VAL A 67 -1.94 18.94 3.62
CA VAL A 67 -2.57 18.49 2.40
C VAL A 67 -3.08 17.07 2.63
N PRO A 68 -4.42 16.86 2.69
CA PRO A 68 -5.00 15.54 2.90
C PRO A 68 -4.95 14.70 1.62
N GLN A 69 -5.06 13.38 1.77
CA GLN A 69 -5.10 12.41 0.68
C GLN A 69 -6.20 12.72 -0.34
N GLU A 70 -7.37 13.13 0.12
CA GLU A 70 -8.52 13.48 -0.70
C GLU A 70 -9.23 14.70 -0.12
N VAL A 71 -9.46 15.69 -0.97
CA VAL A 71 -10.19 16.89 -0.62
C VAL A 71 -11.68 16.66 -0.90
N LYS A 72 -12.41 16.10 0.09
CA LYS A 72 -13.85 15.87 -0.02
C LYS A 72 -14.67 17.06 0.45
N ASN A 73 -14.29 17.63 1.59
CA ASN A 73 -14.97 18.75 2.22
C ASN A 73 -13.89 19.74 2.68
N ASP A 74 -13.55 20.69 1.86
CA ASP A 74 -12.68 21.81 2.21
C ASP A 74 -13.55 23.07 2.33
N PRO A 75 -13.83 23.56 3.57
CA PRO A 75 -14.68 24.73 3.76
C PRO A 75 -14.20 25.96 3.00
N ASP A 76 -12.88 26.14 2.86
CA ASP A 76 -12.30 27.26 2.13
C ASP A 76 -12.53 27.10 0.61
N MET A 77 -12.46 25.88 0.10
CA MET A 77 -12.78 25.57 -1.30
C MET A 77 -14.27 25.75 -1.59
N ASP A 78 -15.13 25.36 -0.64
CA ASP A 78 -16.56 25.53 -0.74
C ASP A 78 -17.03 26.99 -0.61
N ALA A 79 -16.29 27.81 0.13
CA ALA A 79 -16.57 29.25 0.30
C ALA A 79 -16.02 30.11 -0.86
N SER A 80 -15.09 29.59 -1.65
CA SER A 80 -14.43 30.35 -2.72
C SER A 80 -15.30 30.41 -3.97
N GLU A 81 -15.45 31.60 -4.55
CA GLU A 81 -16.20 31.82 -5.80
C GLU A 81 -15.44 31.23 -7.00
N ASN A 82 -14.12 31.43 -7.03
CA ASN A 82 -13.27 30.99 -8.11
C ASN A 82 -11.93 30.46 -7.56
N ILE A 83 -11.08 29.90 -8.45
CA ILE A 83 -9.78 29.34 -8.09
C ILE A 83 -8.81 30.43 -7.62
N THR A 84 -8.87 31.62 -8.21
CA THR A 84 -8.07 32.78 -7.82
C THR A 84 -8.30 33.13 -6.35
N SER A 85 -9.56 33.22 -5.93
CA SER A 85 -9.91 33.49 -4.53
C SER A 85 -9.53 32.34 -3.59
N TYR A 86 -9.65 31.08 -4.02
CA TYR A 86 -9.22 29.93 -3.22
C TYR A 86 -7.72 29.91 -2.97
N LEU A 87 -6.92 30.22 -3.98
CA LEU A 87 -5.47 30.32 -3.86
C LEU A 87 -5.02 31.57 -3.09
N ASN A 88 -5.92 32.53 -2.86
CA ASN A 88 -5.64 33.84 -2.24
C ASN A 88 -4.51 34.59 -2.97
N VAL A 89 -4.63 34.68 -4.28
CA VAL A 89 -3.67 35.34 -5.18
C VAL A 89 -4.38 36.49 -5.91
N SER A 90 -3.61 37.44 -6.45
CA SER A 90 -4.13 38.50 -7.31
C SER A 90 -4.56 37.96 -8.68
N ASP A 91 -5.42 38.72 -9.38
CA ASP A 91 -5.97 38.34 -10.70
C ASP A 91 -4.91 38.06 -11.78
N ASP A 92 -3.68 38.60 -11.58
CA ASP A 92 -2.53 38.29 -12.43
C ASP A 92 -1.58 37.35 -11.68
N PRO A 93 -1.65 36.03 -11.94
CA PRO A 93 -0.85 35.06 -11.23
C PRO A 93 0.64 35.26 -11.55
N SER A 94 1.44 35.42 -10.48
CA SER A 94 2.88 35.55 -10.59
C SER A 94 3.50 34.34 -11.32
N HIS A 95 4.69 34.53 -11.89
CA HIS A 95 5.46 33.46 -12.55
C HIS A 95 5.63 32.22 -11.65
N GLU A 96 5.69 32.41 -10.33
CA GLU A 96 5.80 31.34 -9.34
C GLU A 96 4.53 30.47 -9.30
N ILE A 97 3.35 31.08 -9.31
CA ILE A 97 2.05 30.39 -9.30
C ILE A 97 1.90 29.56 -10.59
N ASN A 98 2.17 30.17 -11.74
CA ASN A 98 2.10 29.49 -13.03
C ASN A 98 3.06 28.29 -13.10
N ARG A 99 4.26 28.41 -12.54
CA ARG A 99 5.24 27.33 -12.45
C ARG A 99 4.73 26.16 -11.58
N ILE A 100 4.09 26.45 -10.43
CA ILE A 100 3.54 25.43 -9.55
C ILE A 100 2.35 24.73 -10.23
N LEU A 101 1.42 25.49 -10.81
CA LEU A 101 0.27 24.94 -11.53
C LEU A 101 0.70 24.06 -12.70
N ALA A 102 1.65 24.53 -13.51
CA ALA A 102 2.20 23.76 -14.63
C ALA A 102 2.85 22.47 -14.17
N GLY A 103 3.66 22.54 -13.10
CA GLY A 103 4.32 21.38 -12.51
C GLY A 103 3.36 20.32 -11.98
N LEU A 104 2.19 20.75 -11.51
CA LEU A 104 1.13 19.86 -11.01
C LEU A 104 0.10 19.49 -12.10
N GLY A 105 0.37 19.79 -13.39
CA GLY A 105 -0.52 19.47 -14.51
C GLY A 105 -1.84 20.24 -14.46
N LEU A 106 -1.83 21.47 -13.96
CA LEU A 106 -2.97 22.39 -13.88
C LEU A 106 -2.75 23.65 -14.75
N LYS A 107 -1.82 23.61 -15.70
CA LYS A 107 -1.43 24.79 -16.51
C LYS A 107 -2.61 25.41 -17.26
N ASP A 108 -3.49 24.55 -17.81
CA ASP A 108 -4.61 24.97 -18.65
C ASP A 108 -5.91 25.18 -17.84
N LEU A 109 -5.80 25.24 -16.51
CA LEU A 109 -6.94 25.41 -15.65
C LEU A 109 -7.42 26.86 -15.72
N ASN A 110 -8.70 27.08 -16.09
CA ASN A 110 -9.29 28.39 -16.06
C ASN A 110 -9.49 28.84 -14.60
N MET A 111 -8.80 29.90 -14.20
CA MET A 111 -8.74 30.42 -12.82
C MET A 111 -10.07 31.02 -12.35
N GLU A 112 -10.96 31.39 -13.28
CA GLU A 112 -12.30 31.92 -12.97
C GLU A 112 -13.34 30.83 -12.65
N LEU A 113 -12.99 29.55 -12.85
CA LEU A 113 -13.89 28.46 -12.51
C LEU A 113 -14.03 28.29 -11.00
N SER A 114 -15.23 27.89 -10.57
CA SER A 114 -15.43 27.49 -9.17
C SER A 114 -14.65 26.21 -8.84
N PRO A 115 -13.90 26.16 -7.73
CA PRO A 115 -13.20 24.96 -7.30
C PRO A 115 -14.13 23.75 -7.11
N LYS A 116 -15.41 23.95 -6.88
CA LYS A 116 -16.40 22.88 -6.64
C LYS A 116 -16.57 21.92 -7.80
N ILE A 117 -16.44 22.43 -9.04
CA ILE A 117 -16.66 21.63 -10.26
C ILE A 117 -15.47 20.78 -10.66
N LEU A 118 -14.33 20.96 -10.00
CA LEU A 118 -13.10 20.23 -10.29
C LEU A 118 -13.23 18.75 -9.92
N SER A 119 -12.53 17.88 -10.65
CA SER A 119 -12.37 16.48 -10.28
C SER A 119 -11.63 16.34 -8.95
N GLY A 120 -11.81 15.22 -8.24
CA GLY A 120 -11.13 14.98 -6.96
C GLY A 120 -9.60 15.14 -7.04
N GLY A 121 -9.00 14.63 -8.12
CA GLY A 121 -7.57 14.79 -8.34
C GLY A 121 -7.15 16.24 -8.60
N GLN A 122 -7.95 17.02 -9.32
CA GLN A 122 -7.69 18.45 -9.52
C GLN A 122 -7.81 19.23 -8.21
N LYS A 123 -8.80 18.92 -7.38
CA LYS A 123 -8.99 19.51 -6.05
C LYS A 123 -7.79 19.27 -5.14
N THR A 124 -7.28 18.03 -5.10
CA THR A 124 -6.10 17.68 -4.30
C THR A 124 -4.85 18.41 -4.77
N ARG A 125 -4.63 18.49 -6.09
CA ARG A 125 -3.50 19.25 -6.68
C ARG A 125 -3.61 20.74 -6.41
N LEU A 126 -4.82 21.29 -6.46
CA LEU A 126 -5.08 22.69 -6.14
C LEU A 126 -4.83 22.98 -4.65
N ALA A 127 -5.24 22.09 -3.75
CA ALA A 127 -4.94 22.20 -2.31
C ALA A 127 -3.43 22.15 -2.03
N LEU A 128 -2.68 21.29 -2.75
CA LEU A 128 -1.23 21.27 -2.68
C LEU A 128 -0.62 22.60 -3.16
N THR A 129 -1.12 23.15 -4.27
CA THR A 129 -0.71 24.48 -4.76
C THR A 129 -0.88 25.55 -3.67
N ARG A 130 -2.07 25.63 -3.05
CA ARG A 130 -2.37 26.55 -1.96
C ARG A 130 -1.45 26.37 -0.76
N ALA A 131 -1.22 25.11 -0.37
CA ALA A 131 -0.32 24.77 0.74
C ALA A 131 1.11 25.30 0.48
N ILE A 132 1.64 25.12 -0.73
CA ILE A 132 2.96 25.60 -1.14
C ILE A 132 3.02 27.14 -1.13
N LEU A 133 2.03 27.81 -1.71
CA LEU A 133 1.94 29.27 -1.78
C LEU A 133 1.84 29.91 -0.40
N SER A 134 1.31 29.20 0.58
CA SER A 134 1.22 29.70 1.96
C SER A 134 2.57 29.82 2.67
N LYS A 135 3.67 29.39 2.04
CA LYS A 135 5.05 29.38 2.55
C LYS A 135 5.15 28.85 4.00
N PRO A 136 4.71 27.60 4.26
CA PRO A 136 4.70 27.05 5.60
C PRO A 136 6.12 26.72 6.06
N LYS A 137 6.36 26.71 7.39
CA LYS A 137 7.59 26.13 7.98
C LYS A 137 7.51 24.60 8.02
N ILE A 138 6.30 24.05 8.16
CA ILE A 138 6.05 22.61 8.28
C ILE A 138 4.97 22.23 7.27
N LEU A 139 5.28 21.25 6.44
CA LEU A 139 4.38 20.73 5.42
C LEU A 139 4.07 19.27 5.72
N LEU A 140 2.79 18.98 5.96
CA LEU A 140 2.26 17.62 6.13
C LEU A 140 1.60 17.20 4.82
N LEU A 141 2.13 16.15 4.21
CA LEU A 141 1.65 15.63 2.91
C LEU A 141 1.10 14.20 3.09
N ASP A 142 -0.20 14.05 2.92
CA ASP A 142 -0.86 12.73 2.98
C ASP A 142 -1.12 12.24 1.55
N GLU A 143 -0.31 11.28 1.09
CA GLU A 143 -0.36 10.67 -0.25
C GLU A 143 -0.36 11.70 -1.40
N PRO A 144 0.58 12.64 -1.46
CA PRO A 144 0.56 13.74 -2.42
C PRO A 144 0.76 13.29 -3.88
N THR A 145 1.19 12.04 -4.08
CA THR A 145 1.44 11.45 -5.40
C THR A 145 0.19 10.83 -6.02
N ASN A 146 -0.86 10.63 -5.25
CA ASN A 146 -2.12 10.17 -5.76
C ASN A 146 -2.65 11.17 -6.79
N PHE A 147 -3.13 10.67 -7.92
CA PHE A 147 -3.65 11.48 -9.03
C PHE A 147 -2.60 12.32 -9.80
N LEU A 148 -1.30 12.12 -9.56
CA LEU A 148 -0.23 12.70 -10.37
C LEU A 148 0.24 11.72 -11.45
N ASP A 149 0.53 12.27 -12.60
CA ASP A 149 1.29 11.57 -13.64
C ASP A 149 2.79 11.57 -13.32
N GLU A 150 3.58 10.91 -14.13
CA GLU A 150 5.04 10.78 -13.93
C GLU A 150 5.76 12.15 -13.89
N ALA A 151 5.30 13.10 -14.69
CA ALA A 151 5.86 14.45 -14.71
C ALA A 151 5.54 15.21 -13.42
N GLY A 152 4.29 15.12 -12.95
CA GLY A 152 3.85 15.70 -11.68
C GLY A 152 4.57 15.09 -10.48
N LYS A 153 4.77 13.78 -10.45
CA LYS A 153 5.55 13.10 -9.43
C LYS A 153 6.98 13.62 -9.37
N LYS A 154 7.68 13.68 -10.48
CA LYS A 154 9.05 14.24 -10.57
C LYS A 154 9.11 15.68 -10.09
N TRP A 155 8.11 16.47 -10.43
CA TRP A 155 8.04 17.86 -9.98
C TRP A 155 7.90 17.96 -8.45
N VAL A 156 6.98 17.17 -7.84
CA VAL A 156 6.79 17.13 -6.38
C VAL A 156 8.06 16.64 -5.68
N ALA A 157 8.72 15.60 -6.20
CA ALA A 157 9.99 15.11 -5.66
C ALA A 157 11.07 16.21 -5.65
N ASN A 158 11.22 16.93 -6.77
CA ASN A 158 12.16 18.06 -6.87
C ASN A 158 11.79 19.20 -5.92
N PHE A 159 10.50 19.52 -5.80
CA PHE A 159 10.02 20.49 -4.83
C PHE A 159 10.39 20.10 -3.40
N MET A 160 10.09 18.87 -2.98
CA MET A 160 10.40 18.35 -1.65
C MET A 160 11.90 18.42 -1.35
N ASN A 161 12.75 18.08 -2.34
CA ASN A 161 14.21 18.13 -2.18
C ASN A 161 14.73 19.54 -1.92
N ASN A 162 14.09 20.56 -2.49
CA ASN A 162 14.50 21.95 -2.44
C ASN A 162 13.74 22.78 -1.38
N PHE A 163 12.73 22.20 -0.74
CA PHE A 163 11.95 22.90 0.27
C PHE A 163 12.78 23.16 1.53
N ASP A 164 12.92 24.43 1.91
CA ASP A 164 13.72 24.88 3.09
C ASP A 164 12.92 24.82 4.40
N GLY A 165 12.03 23.88 4.54
CA GLY A 165 11.24 23.65 5.74
C GLY A 165 11.19 22.16 6.12
N THR A 166 10.44 21.88 7.16
CA THR A 166 10.20 20.51 7.63
C THR A 166 9.08 19.87 6.81
N ILE A 167 9.29 18.65 6.34
CA ILE A 167 8.27 17.85 5.65
C ILE A 167 8.00 16.59 6.46
N VAL A 168 6.73 16.28 6.70
CA VAL A 168 6.31 14.93 7.12
C VAL A 168 5.42 14.38 6.01
N LEU A 169 5.84 13.25 5.45
CA LEU A 169 5.25 12.64 4.27
C LEU A 169 4.65 11.27 4.62
N ILE A 170 3.38 11.07 4.30
CA ILE A 170 2.80 9.74 4.13
C ILE A 170 2.79 9.44 2.65
N SER A 171 3.39 8.33 2.23
CA SER A 171 3.34 7.88 0.85
C SER A 171 3.38 6.37 0.76
N HIS A 172 2.70 5.83 -0.23
CA HIS A 172 2.82 4.44 -0.69
C HIS A 172 3.78 4.30 -1.86
N ASP A 173 4.27 5.41 -2.40
CA ASP A 173 5.23 5.44 -3.49
C ASP A 173 6.66 5.29 -2.93
N LEU A 174 7.28 4.16 -3.26
CA LEU A 174 8.61 3.79 -2.76
C LEU A 174 9.71 4.73 -3.27
N GLU A 175 9.53 5.34 -4.44
CA GLU A 175 10.47 6.31 -4.99
C GLU A 175 10.56 7.55 -4.08
N PHE A 176 9.41 8.04 -3.59
CA PHE A 176 9.36 9.16 -2.65
C PHE A 176 9.94 8.78 -1.28
N LEU A 177 9.66 7.59 -0.79
CA LEU A 177 10.20 7.10 0.48
C LEU A 177 11.68 6.68 0.36
N GLY A 178 12.15 6.35 -0.83
CA GLY A 178 13.56 6.06 -1.15
C GLY A 178 14.41 7.31 -1.30
N GLY A 179 13.79 8.49 -1.45
CA GLY A 179 14.45 9.77 -1.62
C GLY A 179 15.25 10.25 -0.39
N LYS A 180 15.54 11.55 -0.36
CA LYS A 180 16.33 12.19 0.73
C LYS A 180 15.50 12.36 2.01
N LEU A 181 15.17 11.27 2.69
CA LEU A 181 14.56 11.30 4.01
C LEU A 181 15.62 11.23 5.11
N ASN A 182 15.42 11.96 6.20
CA ASN A 182 16.30 11.92 7.37
C ASN A 182 15.96 10.75 8.28
N LYS A 183 14.67 10.43 8.41
CA LYS A 183 14.17 9.33 9.21
C LYS A 183 12.78 8.86 8.78
N ILE A 184 12.44 7.67 9.21
CA ILE A 184 11.12 7.06 9.09
C ILE A 184 10.51 6.92 10.49
N LEU A 185 9.27 7.37 10.63
CA LEU A 185 8.39 7.08 11.76
C LEU A 185 7.49 5.92 11.37
N TYR A 186 7.63 4.80 12.06
CA TYR A 186 6.82 3.61 11.80
C TYR A 186 5.78 3.42 12.89
N ILE A 187 4.50 3.53 12.53
CA ILE A 187 3.40 3.21 13.45
C ILE A 187 3.30 1.70 13.58
N ASN A 188 3.64 1.22 14.76
CA ASN A 188 3.57 -0.20 15.08
C ASN A 188 2.11 -0.59 15.42
N PRO A 189 1.46 -1.43 14.60
CA PRO A 189 0.05 -1.75 14.78
C PRO A 189 -0.25 -2.57 16.03
N GLN A 190 0.77 -3.17 16.68
CA GLN A 190 0.61 -4.02 17.86
C GLN A 190 0.77 -3.24 19.16
N THR A 191 1.91 -2.55 19.27
CA THR A 191 2.24 -1.77 20.46
C THR A 191 1.53 -0.42 20.48
N LYS A 192 0.90 0.00 19.37
CA LYS A 192 0.28 1.33 19.19
C LYS A 192 1.26 2.47 19.44
N SER A 193 2.54 2.18 19.35
CA SER A 193 3.66 3.14 19.49
C SER A 193 4.23 3.54 18.13
N ILE A 194 5.15 4.49 18.14
CA ILE A 194 5.91 4.89 16.95
C ILE A 194 7.37 4.50 17.15
N ASP A 195 7.85 3.60 16.30
CA ASP A 195 9.27 3.28 16.19
C ASP A 195 9.97 4.26 15.25
N ILE A 196 11.18 4.71 15.60
CA ILE A 196 11.96 5.68 14.81
C ILE A 196 13.15 4.97 14.18
N TYR A 197 13.29 5.10 12.84
CA TYR A 197 14.39 4.55 12.08
C TYR A 197 15.11 5.65 11.31
N GLY A 198 16.44 5.73 11.42
CA GLY A 198 17.25 6.71 10.68
C GLY A 198 17.35 6.37 9.19
N GLY A 199 17.34 7.41 8.36
CA GLY A 199 17.48 7.30 6.91
C GLY A 199 16.16 7.09 6.15
N ASN A 200 16.27 6.61 4.92
CA ASN A 200 15.17 6.40 3.99
C ASN A 200 14.49 5.03 4.15
N TYR A 201 13.56 4.70 3.24
CA TYR A 201 12.81 3.46 3.27
C TYR A 201 13.68 2.20 3.18
N GLN A 202 14.74 2.21 2.37
CA GLN A 202 15.64 1.06 2.24
C GLN A 202 16.38 0.78 3.55
N ASN A 203 16.84 1.84 4.22
CA ASN A 203 17.44 1.72 5.55
C ASN A 203 16.44 1.23 6.60
N PHE A 204 15.20 1.74 6.55
CA PHE A 204 14.11 1.26 7.41
C PHE A 204 13.89 -0.24 7.28
N ILE A 205 13.76 -0.76 6.05
CA ILE A 205 13.55 -2.19 5.81
C ILE A 205 14.71 -3.01 6.39
N LYS A 206 15.95 -2.60 6.11
CA LYS A 206 17.14 -3.29 6.62
C LYS A 206 17.17 -3.34 8.15
N LEU A 207 17.00 -2.18 8.79
CA LEU A 207 17.02 -2.08 10.26
C LEU A 207 15.85 -2.82 10.90
N LYS A 208 14.67 -2.79 10.29
CA LYS A 208 13.51 -3.55 10.75
C LYS A 208 13.77 -5.06 10.69
N GLU A 209 14.29 -5.56 9.56
CA GLU A 209 14.66 -6.98 9.41
C GLU A 209 15.73 -7.42 10.40
N GLU A 210 16.73 -6.59 10.66
CA GLU A 210 17.77 -6.86 11.65
C GLU A 210 17.16 -6.95 13.07
N LYS A 211 16.28 -6.00 13.44
CA LYS A 211 15.56 -5.99 14.72
C LYS A 211 14.68 -7.24 14.89
N GLU A 212 13.96 -7.63 13.85
CA GLU A 212 13.12 -8.83 13.84
C GLU A 212 13.94 -10.12 14.00
N LYS A 213 15.06 -10.25 13.28
CA LYS A 213 15.99 -11.38 13.42
C LYS A 213 16.60 -11.49 14.82
N LEU A 214 16.94 -10.35 15.43
CA LEU A 214 17.42 -10.32 16.80
C LEU A 214 16.35 -10.77 17.79
N LEU A 215 15.12 -10.29 17.63
CA LEU A 215 13.98 -10.70 18.45
C LEU A 215 13.70 -12.20 18.29
N GLU A 216 13.72 -12.73 17.06
CA GLU A 216 13.54 -14.16 16.79
C GLU A 216 14.56 -15.01 17.53
N ARG A 217 15.85 -14.65 17.43
CA ARG A 217 16.94 -15.34 18.17
C ARG A 217 16.76 -15.26 19.69
N HIS A 218 16.30 -14.11 20.19
CA HIS A 218 16.02 -13.93 21.61
C HIS A 218 14.89 -14.87 22.06
N ILE A 219 13.77 -14.89 21.33
CA ILE A 219 12.63 -15.78 21.59
C ILE A 219 13.06 -17.25 21.55
N GLU A 220 13.83 -17.67 20.55
CA GLU A 220 14.36 -19.04 20.47
C GLU A 220 15.22 -19.42 21.69
N THR A 221 16.04 -18.50 22.14
CA THR A 221 16.91 -18.70 23.32
C THR A 221 16.08 -18.84 24.60
N GLU A 222 15.12 -17.96 24.80
CA GLU A 222 14.20 -18.00 25.93
C GLU A 222 13.33 -19.27 25.93
N GLN A 223 12.84 -19.69 24.76
CA GLN A 223 12.10 -20.95 24.61
C GLN A 223 12.95 -22.18 24.96
N LYS A 224 14.23 -22.20 24.52
CA LYS A 224 15.16 -23.28 24.89
C LYS A 224 15.38 -23.33 26.41
N HIS A 225 15.59 -22.16 27.03
CA HIS A 225 15.76 -22.03 28.47
C HIS A 225 14.52 -22.49 29.25
N LEU A 226 13.34 -22.01 28.83
CA LEU A 226 12.05 -22.43 29.40
C LEU A 226 11.84 -23.96 29.33
N LYS A 227 12.15 -24.54 28.17
CA LYS A 227 12.07 -26.00 27.94
C LYS A 227 13.00 -26.77 28.84
N GLN A 228 14.21 -26.27 29.10
CA GLN A 228 15.17 -26.87 30.04
C GLN A 228 14.64 -26.79 31.49
N MET A 229 14.13 -25.63 31.90
CA MET A 229 13.55 -25.44 33.23
C MET A 229 12.35 -26.35 33.47
N LYS A 230 11.44 -26.47 32.53
CA LYS A 230 10.29 -27.40 32.57
C LYS A 230 10.75 -28.86 32.68
N LYS A 231 11.77 -29.27 31.91
CA LYS A 231 12.37 -30.62 32.05
C LYS A 231 12.98 -30.83 33.44
N GLY A 232 13.63 -29.82 34.01
CA GLY A 232 14.14 -29.86 35.40
C GLY A 232 13.01 -30.02 36.42
N LEU A 233 11.92 -29.30 36.26
CA LEU A 233 10.72 -29.36 37.10
C LEU A 233 10.08 -30.75 37.09
N LEU A 234 9.99 -31.40 35.94
CA LEU A 234 9.49 -32.77 35.79
C LEU A 234 10.37 -33.77 36.54
N LYS A 235 11.71 -33.65 36.50
CA LYS A 235 12.65 -34.51 37.22
C LYS A 235 12.53 -34.34 38.76
N MET A 236 12.08 -33.17 39.24
CA MET A 236 11.86 -32.87 40.63
C MET A 236 10.50 -33.36 41.17
N SER A 237 9.70 -34.02 40.35
CA SER A 237 8.38 -34.55 40.75
C SER A 237 8.48 -35.55 41.96
N HIS A 238 9.60 -36.21 42.14
CA HIS A 238 9.85 -37.21 43.15
C HIS A 238 10.44 -36.65 44.49
N PHE A 239 10.76 -35.34 44.58
CA PHE A 239 11.32 -34.75 45.79
C PHE A 239 10.22 -34.55 46.86
N LYS A 240 10.26 -35.38 47.93
CA LYS A 240 9.32 -35.33 49.05
C LYS A 240 9.81 -34.48 50.25
N SER A 241 11.07 -34.02 50.24
CA SER A 241 11.62 -33.20 51.33
C SER A 241 11.06 -31.80 51.34
N LYS A 242 10.84 -31.17 52.51
CA LYS A 242 10.40 -29.77 52.62
C LYS A 242 11.26 -28.79 51.82
N LYS A 243 12.57 -29.00 51.77
CA LYS A 243 13.53 -28.19 51.01
C LYS A 243 13.33 -28.39 49.49
N GLY A 244 13.10 -29.62 49.05
CA GLY A 244 12.83 -29.93 47.63
C GLY A 244 11.54 -29.33 47.10
N ILE A 245 10.47 -29.38 47.93
CA ILE A 245 9.17 -28.75 47.60
C ILE A 245 9.31 -27.23 47.47
N ARG A 246 10.07 -26.58 48.35
CA ARG A 246 10.30 -25.13 48.28
C ARG A 246 11.06 -24.72 47.02
N ILE A 247 12.08 -25.49 46.62
CA ILE A 247 12.85 -25.26 45.39
C ILE A 247 11.94 -25.45 44.14
N LYS A 248 11.13 -26.53 44.15
CA LYS A 248 10.17 -26.79 43.08
C LYS A 248 9.20 -25.62 42.86
N LEU A 249 8.59 -25.12 43.95
CA LEU A 249 7.68 -23.97 43.89
C LEU A 249 8.36 -22.69 43.37
N MET A 250 9.61 -22.46 43.76
CA MET A 250 10.38 -21.30 43.32
C MET A 250 10.65 -21.40 41.81
N ILE A 251 11.05 -22.57 41.30
CA ILE A 251 11.28 -22.79 39.89
C ILE A 251 9.96 -22.70 39.11
N GLN A 252 8.87 -23.24 39.64
CA GLN A 252 7.55 -23.16 39.02
C GLN A 252 7.10 -21.70 38.82
N ARG A 253 7.18 -20.88 39.88
CA ARG A 253 6.88 -19.43 39.79
C ARG A 253 7.75 -18.72 38.77
N ARG A 254 9.02 -19.11 38.67
CA ARG A 254 9.94 -18.52 37.66
C ARG A 254 9.56 -18.94 36.25
N VAL A 255 9.13 -20.18 36.03
CA VAL A 255 8.61 -20.66 34.73
C VAL A 255 7.35 -19.90 34.36
N GLU A 256 6.37 -19.78 35.27
CA GLU A 256 5.13 -19.03 35.07
C GLU A 256 5.42 -17.58 34.67
N LYS A 257 6.31 -16.90 35.42
CA LYS A 257 6.71 -15.54 35.11
C LYS A 257 7.40 -15.41 33.76
N MET A 258 8.29 -16.33 33.38
CA MET A 258 8.93 -16.35 32.08
C MET A 258 7.93 -16.60 30.94
N GLU A 259 6.88 -17.40 31.15
CA GLU A 259 5.82 -17.62 30.17
C GLU A 259 4.97 -16.36 29.96
N GLU A 260 4.66 -15.63 31.02
CA GLU A 260 3.92 -14.36 30.95
C GLU A 260 4.74 -13.24 30.27
N GLU A 261 6.03 -13.16 30.60
CA GLU A 261 6.94 -12.12 30.07
C GLU A 261 7.55 -12.47 28.72
N MET A 262 7.29 -13.67 28.17
CA MET A 262 7.89 -14.13 26.92
C MET A 262 7.48 -13.23 25.74
N PRO A 263 8.44 -12.58 25.08
CA PRO A 263 8.12 -11.76 23.92
C PRO A 263 7.55 -12.63 22.80
N THR A 264 6.56 -12.11 22.11
CA THR A 264 5.95 -12.77 20.94
C THR A 264 6.40 -12.09 19.65
N MET A 265 6.66 -12.90 18.63
CA MET A 265 6.93 -12.34 17.30
C MET A 265 5.70 -11.56 16.81
N PRO A 266 5.92 -10.35 16.25
CA PRO A 266 4.88 -9.63 15.55
C PRO A 266 4.20 -10.55 14.51
N PRO A 267 2.87 -10.57 14.41
CA PRO A 267 2.17 -11.36 13.38
C PRO A 267 2.65 -11.03 11.95
N GLU A 268 3.06 -9.78 11.71
CA GLU A 268 3.63 -9.31 10.46
C GLU A 268 5.03 -9.88 10.19
N ALA A 269 5.80 -10.20 11.24
CA ALA A 269 7.13 -10.80 11.13
C ALA A 269 7.08 -12.30 10.77
N LYS A 270 5.94 -12.95 10.94
CA LYS A 270 5.71 -14.26 10.31
C LYS A 270 5.66 -13.99 8.81
N LYS A 271 6.79 -14.20 8.13
CA LYS A 271 6.88 -14.11 6.66
C LYS A 271 5.77 -14.99 6.07
N ILE A 272 4.66 -14.36 5.71
CA ILE A 272 3.59 -15.02 4.99
C ILE A 272 4.16 -15.24 3.59
N LYS A 273 4.76 -16.41 3.37
CA LYS A 273 5.14 -16.82 2.02
C LYS A 273 3.87 -17.13 1.26
N LEU A 274 3.36 -16.14 0.57
CA LEU A 274 2.25 -16.31 -0.36
C LEU A 274 2.84 -16.97 -1.60
N VAL A 275 2.52 -18.23 -1.81
CA VAL A 275 2.92 -18.96 -3.02
C VAL A 275 1.69 -19.07 -3.91
N LEU A 276 1.77 -18.49 -5.09
CA LEU A 276 0.75 -18.68 -6.12
C LEU A 276 0.71 -20.15 -6.55
N PRO A 277 -0.46 -20.67 -6.92
CA PRO A 277 -0.58 -22.06 -7.42
C PRO A 277 0.26 -22.24 -8.69
N ASP A 278 0.81 -23.43 -8.87
CA ASP A 278 1.48 -23.75 -10.14
C ASP A 278 0.48 -23.62 -11.30
N PRO A 279 0.90 -23.00 -12.43
CA PRO A 279 -0.01 -22.75 -13.53
C PRO A 279 -0.48 -24.06 -14.16
N MET A 280 -1.77 -24.15 -14.45
CA MET A 280 -2.31 -25.24 -15.26
C MET A 280 -1.70 -25.21 -16.67
N TRP A 281 -1.72 -26.37 -17.34
CA TRP A 281 -1.20 -26.45 -18.71
C TRP A 281 -2.03 -25.59 -19.68
N VAL A 282 -1.34 -24.87 -20.56
CA VAL A 282 -1.88 -24.02 -21.64
C VAL A 282 -0.93 -24.12 -22.84
N GLY A 283 -1.39 -23.83 -24.05
CA GLY A 283 -0.57 -23.79 -25.26
C GLY A 283 0.62 -22.82 -25.17
N GLU A 284 1.51 -22.87 -26.15
CA GLU A 284 2.71 -22.03 -26.20
C GLU A 284 2.37 -20.53 -26.27
N ILE A 285 1.28 -20.19 -26.96
CA ILE A 285 0.77 -18.82 -27.09
C ILE A 285 -0.64 -18.78 -26.48
N PRO A 286 -0.78 -18.52 -25.19
CA PRO A 286 -2.08 -18.45 -24.52
C PRO A 286 -3.02 -17.40 -25.10
N ILE A 287 -2.46 -16.28 -25.56
CA ILE A 287 -3.23 -15.17 -26.10
C ILE A 287 -2.42 -14.34 -27.08
N TYR A 288 -3.05 -13.91 -28.15
CA TYR A 288 -2.52 -12.87 -29.04
C TYR A 288 -3.63 -12.05 -29.67
N THR A 289 -3.30 -10.84 -30.10
CA THR A 289 -4.21 -9.89 -30.74
C THR A 289 -3.74 -9.54 -32.15
N ARG A 290 -4.68 -9.30 -33.03
CA ARG A 290 -4.44 -8.83 -34.38
C ARG A 290 -5.20 -7.53 -34.63
N ASN A 291 -4.47 -6.42 -34.83
CA ASN A 291 -4.97 -5.10 -35.22
C ASN A 291 -6.17 -4.60 -34.39
N ILE A 292 -6.14 -4.80 -33.06
CA ILE A 292 -7.22 -4.36 -32.20
C ILE A 292 -7.38 -2.84 -32.28
N GLY A 293 -8.61 -2.41 -32.60
CA GLY A 293 -9.05 -1.02 -32.57
C GLY A 293 -10.28 -0.85 -31.67
N LYS A 294 -10.33 0.26 -30.94
CA LYS A 294 -11.47 0.64 -30.10
C LYS A 294 -11.58 2.13 -29.96
N SER A 295 -12.82 2.64 -30.12
CA SER A 295 -13.17 4.04 -29.89
C SER A 295 -14.27 4.14 -28.84
N PHE A 296 -14.39 5.29 -28.19
CA PHE A 296 -15.51 5.67 -27.35
C PHE A 296 -16.00 7.06 -27.82
N GLY A 297 -17.15 7.09 -28.44
CA GLY A 297 -17.64 8.27 -29.16
C GLY A 297 -16.64 8.67 -30.26
N THR A 298 -16.20 9.91 -30.25
CA THR A 298 -15.23 10.45 -31.26
C THR A 298 -13.79 10.16 -30.92
N LYS A 299 -13.49 9.66 -29.70
CA LYS A 299 -12.12 9.44 -29.22
C LYS A 299 -11.66 8.02 -29.53
N ARG A 300 -10.67 7.86 -30.43
CA ARG A 300 -9.99 6.58 -30.63
C ARG A 300 -9.02 6.32 -29.48
N VAL A 301 -9.21 5.20 -28.78
CA VAL A 301 -8.45 4.82 -27.57
C VAL A 301 -7.40 3.77 -27.91
N LEU A 302 -7.73 2.79 -28.76
CA LEU A 302 -6.79 1.78 -29.23
C LEU A 302 -6.73 1.80 -30.76
N ASN A 303 -5.52 1.68 -31.31
CA ASN A 303 -5.30 1.73 -32.74
C ASN A 303 -4.33 0.64 -33.19
N LYS A 304 -4.84 -0.37 -33.91
CA LYS A 304 -4.07 -1.48 -34.51
C LYS A 304 -3.13 -2.18 -33.52
N ILE A 305 -3.62 -2.48 -32.29
CA ILE A 305 -2.82 -3.13 -31.26
C ILE A 305 -2.55 -4.58 -31.63
N ASN A 306 -1.26 -4.94 -31.66
CA ASN A 306 -0.77 -6.29 -31.86
C ASN A 306 0.06 -6.68 -30.64
N LEU A 307 -0.39 -7.66 -29.87
CA LEU A 307 0.25 -8.16 -28.66
C LEU A 307 0.25 -9.69 -28.69
N THR A 308 1.38 -10.29 -28.44
CA THR A 308 1.52 -11.74 -28.28
C THR A 308 2.18 -12.00 -26.94
N ILE A 309 1.57 -12.86 -26.11
CA ILE A 309 2.12 -13.26 -24.83
C ILE A 309 2.31 -14.77 -24.85
N LYS A 310 3.52 -15.24 -24.59
CA LYS A 310 3.88 -16.65 -24.55
C LYS A 310 3.66 -17.26 -23.16
N ARG A 311 3.57 -18.56 -23.10
CA ARG A 311 3.48 -19.31 -21.83
C ARG A 311 4.70 -18.99 -20.95
N GLY A 312 4.45 -18.62 -19.70
CA GLY A 312 5.48 -18.25 -18.73
C GLY A 312 6.11 -16.87 -18.94
N GLU A 313 5.67 -16.12 -19.94
CA GLU A 313 6.19 -14.78 -20.25
C GLU A 313 5.53 -13.73 -19.35
N LYS A 314 6.33 -12.83 -18.81
CA LYS A 314 5.88 -11.68 -18.03
C LYS A 314 5.91 -10.43 -18.91
N THR A 315 4.73 -9.88 -19.19
CA THR A 315 4.54 -8.69 -20.03
C THR A 315 4.11 -7.50 -19.18
N ALA A 316 4.80 -6.37 -19.27
CA ALA A 316 4.35 -5.11 -18.68
C ALA A 316 3.64 -4.25 -19.74
N LEU A 317 2.46 -3.73 -19.39
CA LEU A 317 1.70 -2.77 -20.20
C LEU A 317 1.85 -1.38 -19.58
N LEU A 318 2.52 -0.48 -20.29
CA LEU A 318 2.93 0.83 -19.85
C LEU A 318 2.24 1.94 -20.65
N GLY A 319 2.17 3.13 -20.09
CA GLY A 319 1.62 4.31 -20.79
C GLY A 319 0.92 5.28 -19.83
N PRO A 320 0.63 6.51 -20.25
CA PRO A 320 -0.01 7.52 -19.45
C PRO A 320 -1.47 7.15 -19.10
N ASN A 321 -2.06 7.89 -18.17
CA ASN A 321 -3.47 7.73 -17.85
C ASN A 321 -4.33 8.06 -19.09
N GLY A 322 -5.34 7.22 -19.33
CA GLY A 322 -6.19 7.35 -20.52
C GLY A 322 -5.59 6.80 -21.82
N ALA A 323 -4.42 6.18 -21.82
CA ALA A 323 -3.80 5.54 -23.00
C ALA A 323 -4.50 4.25 -23.46
N GLY A 324 -5.53 3.79 -22.73
CA GLY A 324 -6.29 2.59 -23.12
C GLY A 324 -5.85 1.29 -22.46
N LYS A 325 -4.98 1.32 -21.44
CA LYS A 325 -4.50 0.12 -20.71
C LYS A 325 -5.63 -0.76 -20.19
N SER A 326 -6.54 -0.19 -19.40
CA SER A 326 -7.68 -0.92 -18.83
C SER A 326 -8.69 -1.34 -19.92
N THR A 327 -8.81 -0.57 -21.00
CA THR A 327 -9.63 -0.97 -22.16
C THR A 327 -9.05 -2.20 -22.86
N LEU A 328 -7.73 -2.25 -23.05
CA LEU A 328 -7.06 -3.42 -23.62
C LEU A 328 -7.24 -4.64 -22.72
N ILE A 329 -7.05 -4.51 -21.40
CA ILE A 329 -7.31 -5.61 -20.44
C ILE A 329 -8.74 -6.13 -20.58
N LYS A 330 -9.75 -5.26 -20.55
CA LYS A 330 -11.17 -5.65 -20.70
C LYS A 330 -11.44 -6.36 -22.03
N ILE A 331 -10.77 -5.95 -23.11
CA ILE A 331 -10.86 -6.65 -24.41
C ILE A 331 -10.18 -8.02 -24.34
N LEU A 332 -9.01 -8.13 -23.71
CA LEU A 332 -8.31 -9.41 -23.53
C LEU A 332 -9.10 -10.37 -22.65
N LEU A 333 -9.80 -9.90 -21.61
CA LEU A 333 -10.69 -10.71 -20.77
C LEU A 333 -11.99 -11.11 -21.49
N GLY A 334 -12.44 -10.32 -22.46
CA GLY A 334 -13.69 -10.54 -23.20
C GLY A 334 -14.86 -9.69 -22.70
N ASP A 335 -14.64 -8.80 -21.74
CA ASP A 335 -15.67 -7.90 -21.18
C ASP A 335 -16.05 -6.80 -22.16
N VAL A 336 -15.16 -6.45 -23.10
CA VAL A 336 -15.38 -5.45 -24.14
C VAL A 336 -15.03 -6.04 -25.50
N ILE A 337 -15.93 -5.86 -26.48
CA ILE A 337 -15.72 -6.28 -27.85
C ILE A 337 -14.92 -5.19 -28.58
N PRO A 338 -13.81 -5.53 -29.27
CA PRO A 338 -13.11 -4.58 -30.12
C PRO A 338 -13.96 -4.19 -31.34
N GLU A 339 -13.76 -3.00 -31.90
CA GLU A 339 -14.43 -2.56 -33.13
C GLU A 339 -13.70 -3.05 -34.37
N GLU A 340 -12.40 -3.19 -34.26
CA GLU A 340 -11.52 -3.69 -35.34
C GLU A 340 -10.59 -4.76 -34.76
N GLY A 341 -10.24 -5.73 -35.61
CA GLY A 341 -9.31 -6.79 -35.24
C GLY A 341 -9.94 -7.90 -34.41
N GLU A 342 -9.11 -8.79 -33.91
CA GLU A 342 -9.55 -9.98 -33.17
C GLU A 342 -8.59 -10.35 -32.04
N VAL A 343 -9.13 -10.99 -30.99
CA VAL A 343 -8.38 -11.58 -29.88
C VAL A 343 -8.48 -13.10 -30.00
N ILE A 344 -7.34 -13.76 -30.15
CA ILE A 344 -7.27 -15.21 -30.23
C ILE A 344 -6.76 -15.73 -28.89
N ARG A 345 -7.51 -16.65 -28.29
CA ARG A 345 -7.24 -17.24 -26.97
C ARG A 345 -7.12 -18.76 -27.09
N ASP A 346 -6.18 -19.33 -26.36
CA ASP A 346 -6.13 -20.79 -26.20
C ASP A 346 -7.41 -21.29 -25.48
N PRO A 347 -8.07 -22.37 -25.93
CA PRO A 347 -9.27 -22.89 -25.30
C PRO A 347 -9.08 -23.30 -23.82
N LYS A 348 -7.86 -23.59 -23.40
CA LYS A 348 -7.49 -23.95 -22.01
C LYS A 348 -7.04 -22.75 -21.17
N LEU A 349 -7.14 -21.52 -21.71
CA LEU A 349 -6.78 -20.31 -21.00
C LEU A 349 -7.72 -20.10 -19.80
N LYS A 350 -7.14 -19.98 -18.61
CA LYS A 350 -7.86 -19.64 -17.37
C LYS A 350 -7.21 -18.41 -16.72
N TRP A 351 -8.02 -17.41 -16.47
CA TRP A 351 -7.60 -16.13 -15.92
C TRP A 351 -7.53 -16.11 -14.40
N GLY A 352 -6.44 -15.60 -13.85
CA GLY A 352 -6.40 -14.99 -12.53
C GLY A 352 -6.38 -13.47 -12.71
N TYR A 353 -7.40 -12.75 -12.26
CA TYR A 353 -7.50 -11.31 -12.44
C TYR A 353 -7.54 -10.57 -11.12
N TYR A 354 -6.55 -9.71 -10.92
CA TYR A 354 -6.51 -8.75 -9.83
C TYR A 354 -6.86 -7.37 -10.39
N CYS A 355 -8.01 -6.81 -9.95
CA CYS A 355 -8.54 -5.54 -10.41
C CYS A 355 -8.23 -4.42 -9.42
N GLN A 356 -7.80 -3.27 -9.92
CA GLN A 356 -7.53 -2.07 -9.13
C GLN A 356 -8.73 -1.61 -8.27
N GLU A 357 -9.92 -1.61 -8.85
CA GLU A 357 -11.15 -1.11 -8.20
C GLU A 357 -11.77 -2.12 -7.22
N LEU A 358 -11.22 -3.34 -7.09
CA LEU A 358 -11.75 -4.41 -6.26
C LEU A 358 -13.25 -4.72 -6.55
N THR A 359 -13.72 -4.40 -7.75
CA THR A 359 -15.12 -4.59 -8.19
C THR A 359 -15.55 -6.05 -8.19
N ASN A 360 -14.60 -6.96 -8.14
CA ASN A 360 -14.82 -8.40 -8.06
C ASN A 360 -15.19 -8.88 -6.63
N LEU A 361 -15.26 -7.99 -5.64
CA LEU A 361 -15.70 -8.30 -4.28
C LEU A 361 -17.18 -7.93 -4.09
N VAL A 362 -18.00 -8.92 -3.76
CA VAL A 362 -19.42 -8.71 -3.48
C VAL A 362 -19.60 -8.20 -2.04
N PRO A 363 -20.23 -7.01 -1.82
CA PRO A 363 -20.22 -6.36 -0.52
C PRO A 363 -20.98 -7.11 0.60
N ASN A 364 -22.06 -7.80 0.24
CA ASN A 364 -23.04 -8.34 1.20
C ASN A 364 -22.88 -9.83 1.50
N ILE A 365 -21.73 -10.43 1.17
CA ILE A 365 -21.40 -11.79 1.53
C ILE A 365 -20.22 -11.83 2.51
N THR A 366 -20.07 -12.92 3.24
CA THR A 366 -18.98 -13.10 4.19
C THR A 366 -17.65 -13.40 3.49
N LEU A 367 -16.54 -13.22 4.20
CA LEU A 367 -15.22 -13.52 3.67
C LEU A 367 -15.10 -14.99 3.26
N ILE A 368 -15.62 -15.89 4.08
CA ILE A 368 -15.58 -17.34 3.80
C ILE A 368 -16.42 -17.69 2.58
N GLU A 369 -17.62 -17.09 2.43
CA GLU A 369 -18.48 -17.29 1.25
C GLU A 369 -17.83 -16.74 -0.02
N THR A 370 -17.11 -15.62 0.09
CA THR A 370 -16.34 -15.03 -1.02
C THR A 370 -15.35 -16.04 -1.63
N ILE A 371 -14.74 -16.90 -0.81
CA ILE A 371 -13.82 -17.94 -1.28
C ILE A 371 -14.56 -19.22 -1.66
N LYS A 372 -15.60 -19.63 -0.92
CA LYS A 372 -16.44 -20.81 -1.24
C LYS A 372 -17.12 -20.68 -2.61
N GLY A 373 -17.52 -19.47 -3.00
CA GLY A 373 -18.14 -19.20 -4.30
C GLY A 373 -17.21 -19.35 -5.51
N LEU A 374 -15.90 -19.60 -5.27
CA LEU A 374 -14.93 -19.87 -6.33
C LEU A 374 -14.87 -21.39 -6.59
N GLU A 375 -14.69 -21.78 -7.84
CA GLU A 375 -14.43 -23.19 -8.23
C GLU A 375 -13.02 -23.63 -7.81
N SER A 376 -12.69 -23.47 -6.53
CA SER A 376 -11.35 -23.71 -6.01
C SER A 376 -11.08 -25.18 -5.63
N GLY A 377 -12.13 -25.97 -5.43
CA GLY A 377 -12.03 -27.31 -4.86
C GLY A 377 -11.56 -27.36 -3.40
N MET A 378 -11.40 -26.21 -2.74
CA MET A 378 -10.94 -26.11 -1.35
C MET A 378 -12.04 -26.51 -0.37
N ASN A 379 -11.69 -27.34 0.62
CA ASN A 379 -12.56 -27.57 1.76
C ASN A 379 -12.54 -26.38 2.75
N GLU A 380 -13.49 -26.37 3.68
CA GLU A 380 -13.63 -25.26 4.63
C GLU A 380 -12.38 -25.04 5.49
N GLY A 381 -11.69 -26.09 5.91
CA GLY A 381 -10.45 -26.01 6.67
C GLY A 381 -9.33 -25.33 5.89
N GLN A 382 -9.22 -25.63 4.59
CA GLN A 382 -8.25 -24.99 3.69
C GLN A 382 -8.58 -23.50 3.48
N ILE A 383 -9.87 -23.16 3.34
CA ILE A 383 -10.33 -21.76 3.21
C ILE A 383 -10.01 -20.98 4.49
N ARG A 384 -10.31 -21.54 5.68
CA ARG A 384 -9.96 -20.93 6.97
C ARG A 384 -8.45 -20.74 7.11
N SER A 385 -7.64 -21.71 6.70
CA SER A 385 -6.18 -21.62 6.70
C SER A 385 -5.69 -20.52 5.76
N LEU A 386 -6.26 -20.41 4.56
CA LEU A 386 -5.93 -19.35 3.59
C LEU A 386 -6.27 -17.97 4.15
N LEU A 387 -7.50 -17.78 4.65
CA LEU A 387 -7.94 -16.53 5.27
C LEU A 387 -7.08 -16.18 6.51
N GLY A 388 -6.72 -17.18 7.33
CA GLY A 388 -5.82 -16.99 8.45
C GLY A 388 -4.43 -16.48 8.04
N ARG A 389 -3.87 -17.00 6.94
CA ARG A 389 -2.63 -16.48 6.34
C ARG A 389 -2.77 -15.03 5.88
N MET A 390 -3.98 -14.59 5.50
CA MET A 390 -4.29 -13.21 5.16
C MET A 390 -4.66 -12.34 6.38
N LEU A 391 -4.36 -12.82 7.59
CA LEU A 391 -4.64 -12.15 8.87
C LEU A 391 -6.15 -11.99 9.18
N PHE A 392 -7.01 -12.82 8.57
CA PHE A 392 -8.41 -12.93 8.96
C PHE A 392 -8.58 -14.12 9.91
N VAL A 393 -8.55 -13.84 11.22
CA VAL A 393 -8.59 -14.87 12.27
C VAL A 393 -9.86 -14.80 13.11
N GLY A 394 -10.27 -15.93 13.69
CA GLY A 394 -11.46 -16.02 14.53
C GLY A 394 -12.75 -15.68 13.77
N ASP A 395 -13.66 -14.97 14.45
CA ASP A 395 -14.97 -14.60 13.90
C ASP A 395 -14.91 -13.59 12.73
N LYS A 396 -13.73 -13.02 12.47
CA LYS A 396 -13.55 -12.08 11.38
C LYS A 396 -13.84 -12.67 10.00
N ILE A 397 -13.69 -13.97 9.83
CA ILE A 397 -13.98 -14.67 8.56
C ILE A 397 -15.48 -14.70 8.22
N PHE A 398 -16.35 -14.43 9.20
CA PHE A 398 -17.80 -14.36 9.03
C PHE A 398 -18.32 -12.93 8.87
N GLN A 399 -17.44 -11.92 8.90
CA GLN A 399 -17.82 -10.54 8.63
C GLN A 399 -18.15 -10.34 7.15
N ASN A 400 -19.03 -9.39 6.87
CA ASN A 400 -19.34 -9.00 5.49
C ASN A 400 -18.18 -8.22 4.84
N VAL A 401 -17.98 -8.41 3.55
CA VAL A 401 -16.96 -7.69 2.78
C VAL A 401 -17.13 -6.17 2.86
N SER A 402 -18.35 -5.68 2.99
CA SER A 402 -18.65 -4.24 3.11
C SER A 402 -18.00 -3.59 4.34
N THR A 403 -17.80 -4.35 5.44
CA THR A 403 -17.23 -3.84 6.69
C THR A 403 -15.69 -3.75 6.67
N LEU A 404 -15.06 -4.27 5.63
CA LEU A 404 -13.60 -4.29 5.50
C LEU A 404 -13.04 -2.93 5.11
N SER A 405 -11.91 -2.58 5.73
CA SER A 405 -11.06 -1.47 5.26
C SER A 405 -10.48 -1.75 3.86
N GLY A 406 -10.00 -0.71 3.17
CA GLY A 406 -9.39 -0.86 1.85
C GLY A 406 -8.25 -1.90 1.82
N GLY A 407 -7.33 -1.86 2.80
CA GLY A 407 -6.25 -2.84 2.89
C GLY A 407 -6.73 -4.28 3.20
N GLU A 408 -7.83 -4.44 3.95
CA GLU A 408 -8.45 -5.75 4.17
C GLU A 408 -9.11 -6.28 2.91
N LYS A 409 -9.81 -5.44 2.16
CA LYS A 409 -10.37 -5.79 0.85
C LYS A 409 -9.28 -6.25 -0.12
N THR A 410 -8.15 -5.58 -0.13
CA THR A 410 -6.99 -5.98 -0.92
C THR A 410 -6.47 -7.36 -0.51
N ARG A 411 -6.28 -7.62 0.79
CA ARG A 411 -5.88 -8.96 1.27
C ARG A 411 -6.89 -10.04 0.91
N LEU A 412 -8.19 -9.74 0.98
CA LEU A 412 -9.24 -10.67 0.55
C LEU A 412 -9.20 -10.93 -0.96
N SER A 413 -8.93 -9.91 -1.77
CA SER A 413 -8.76 -10.07 -3.23
C SER A 413 -7.57 -10.96 -3.58
N ILE A 414 -6.46 -10.84 -2.83
CA ILE A 414 -5.32 -11.74 -2.95
C ILE A 414 -5.68 -13.17 -2.52
N ALA A 415 -6.42 -13.32 -1.41
CA ALA A 415 -6.92 -14.63 -0.98
C ALA A 415 -7.77 -15.30 -2.08
N ARG A 416 -8.65 -14.54 -2.73
CA ARG A 416 -9.43 -15.03 -3.88
C ARG A 416 -8.54 -15.49 -5.03
N LEU A 417 -7.52 -14.71 -5.35
CA LEU A 417 -6.57 -15.07 -6.40
C LEU A 417 -5.86 -16.39 -6.07
N LEU A 418 -5.37 -16.53 -4.82
CA LEU A 418 -4.70 -17.75 -4.35
C LEU A 418 -5.60 -18.99 -4.27
N ALA A 419 -6.91 -18.78 -4.17
CA ALA A 419 -7.90 -19.86 -4.15
C ALA A 419 -8.27 -20.37 -5.55
N GLN A 420 -7.92 -19.65 -6.60
CA GLN A 420 -8.28 -20.01 -7.98
C GLN A 420 -7.17 -20.79 -8.67
N ASN A 421 -7.57 -21.63 -9.61
CA ASN A 421 -6.66 -22.31 -10.53
C ASN A 421 -6.61 -21.53 -11.85
N PHE A 422 -5.46 -20.95 -12.17
CA PHE A 422 -5.24 -20.18 -13.39
C PHE A 422 -3.90 -20.51 -14.04
N ASN A 423 -3.75 -20.13 -15.30
CA ASN A 423 -2.49 -20.28 -16.06
C ASN A 423 -2.04 -18.97 -16.69
N PHE A 424 -2.87 -17.92 -16.59
CA PHE A 424 -2.57 -16.58 -17.02
C PHE A 424 -3.00 -15.58 -15.93
N LEU A 425 -2.07 -14.77 -15.44
CA LEU A 425 -2.32 -13.81 -14.38
C LEU A 425 -2.35 -12.40 -14.98
N VAL A 426 -3.43 -11.67 -14.73
CA VAL A 426 -3.56 -10.25 -15.05
C VAL A 426 -3.57 -9.43 -13.76
N LEU A 427 -2.66 -8.48 -13.67
CA LEU A 427 -2.50 -7.57 -12.54
C LEU A 427 -2.71 -6.14 -13.02
N ASP A 428 -3.83 -5.52 -12.63
CA ASP A 428 -4.13 -4.13 -12.96
C ASP A 428 -3.86 -3.25 -11.73
N GLU A 429 -2.74 -2.51 -11.77
CA GLU A 429 -2.23 -1.64 -10.70
C GLU A 429 -2.17 -2.32 -9.32
N PRO A 430 -1.46 -3.46 -9.18
CA PRO A 430 -1.50 -4.29 -7.97
C PRO A 430 -0.88 -3.62 -6.74
N THR A 431 -0.17 -2.52 -6.90
CA THR A 431 0.49 -1.79 -5.82
C THR A 431 -0.29 -0.56 -5.35
N THR A 432 -1.33 -0.15 -6.09
CA THR A 432 -2.12 1.04 -5.77
C THR A 432 -2.93 0.82 -4.50
N TYR A 433 -2.97 1.83 -3.63
CA TYR A 433 -3.60 1.82 -2.31
C TYR A 433 -3.04 0.82 -1.30
N LEU A 434 -1.91 0.18 -1.60
CA LEU A 434 -1.22 -0.69 -0.67
C LEU A 434 -0.13 0.05 0.09
N ASP A 435 -0.03 -0.22 1.38
CA ASP A 435 1.13 0.20 2.14
C ASP A 435 2.41 -0.50 1.63
N PRO A 436 3.60 0.12 1.82
CA PRO A 436 4.85 -0.38 1.26
C PRO A 436 5.20 -1.82 1.69
N LEU A 437 4.78 -2.25 2.88
CA LEU A 437 5.01 -3.61 3.36
C LEU A 437 4.13 -4.62 2.61
N SER A 438 2.87 -4.26 2.38
CA SER A 438 1.93 -5.07 1.58
C SER A 438 2.35 -5.15 0.11
N GLN A 439 2.88 -4.07 -0.48
CA GLN A 439 3.45 -4.09 -1.84
C GLN A 439 4.58 -5.11 -1.95
N ARG A 440 5.49 -5.14 -0.97
CA ARG A 440 6.59 -6.11 -0.94
C ARG A 440 6.10 -7.54 -0.84
N LEU A 441 5.09 -7.82 0.00
CA LEU A 441 4.48 -9.14 0.13
C LEU A 441 3.88 -9.64 -1.20
N ILE A 442 3.18 -8.76 -1.92
CA ILE A 442 2.66 -9.10 -3.25
C ILE A 442 3.78 -9.40 -4.22
N LEU A 443 4.79 -8.52 -4.28
CA LEU A 443 5.93 -8.69 -5.17
C LEU A 443 6.63 -10.04 -4.95
N GLU A 444 6.95 -10.38 -3.70
CA GLU A 444 7.57 -11.66 -3.34
C GLU A 444 6.68 -12.87 -3.74
N SER A 445 5.35 -12.70 -3.67
CA SER A 445 4.40 -13.76 -4.01
C SER A 445 4.31 -14.06 -5.50
N ILE A 446 4.38 -13.02 -6.34
CA ILE A 446 4.22 -13.14 -7.79
C ILE A 446 5.54 -13.32 -8.55
N LYS A 447 6.66 -12.99 -7.90
CA LYS A 447 7.99 -13.07 -8.52
C LYS A 447 8.31 -14.46 -9.05
N ASP A 448 7.97 -15.49 -8.28
CA ASP A 448 8.27 -16.89 -8.57
C ASP A 448 7.17 -17.58 -9.40
N TYR A 449 6.09 -16.86 -9.77
CA TYR A 449 5.02 -17.44 -10.58
C TYR A 449 5.51 -17.82 -11.97
N LYS A 450 5.25 -19.06 -12.38
CA LYS A 450 5.74 -19.67 -13.64
C LYS A 450 4.77 -19.54 -14.81
N GLY A 451 3.56 -19.07 -14.57
CA GLY A 451 2.54 -18.86 -15.62
C GLY A 451 2.77 -17.57 -16.41
N ALA A 452 2.02 -17.41 -17.49
CA ALA A 452 2.02 -16.17 -18.24
C ALA A 452 1.42 -15.02 -17.39
N MET A 453 1.93 -13.81 -17.58
CA MET A 453 1.53 -12.65 -16.76
C MET A 453 1.45 -11.38 -17.61
N LEU A 454 0.34 -10.63 -17.43
CA LEU A 454 0.19 -9.27 -17.93
C LEU A 454 0.05 -8.32 -16.76
N ILE A 455 0.94 -7.32 -16.68
CA ILE A 455 1.03 -6.42 -15.54
C ILE A 455 0.86 -4.99 -16.04
N VAL A 456 -0.10 -4.27 -15.47
CA VAL A 456 -0.20 -2.82 -15.58
C VAL A 456 0.28 -2.22 -14.27
N SER A 457 1.28 -1.38 -14.30
CA SER A 457 1.74 -0.63 -13.13
C SER A 457 2.46 0.64 -13.53
N HIS A 458 2.26 1.68 -12.75
CA HIS A 458 3.02 2.93 -12.83
C HIS A 458 4.29 2.87 -11.96
N ASN A 459 4.45 1.84 -11.12
CA ASN A 459 5.62 1.67 -10.26
C ASN A 459 6.75 0.96 -11.03
N GLN A 460 7.75 1.74 -11.47
CA GLN A 460 8.90 1.22 -12.22
C GLN A 460 9.76 0.24 -11.41
N ASP A 461 9.92 0.47 -10.10
CA ASP A 461 10.69 -0.42 -9.23
C ASP A 461 10.02 -1.79 -9.15
N PHE A 462 8.69 -1.81 -9.01
CA PHE A 462 7.91 -3.05 -9.02
C PHE A 462 8.09 -3.84 -10.32
N ILE A 463 8.05 -3.16 -11.48
CA ILE A 463 8.26 -3.80 -12.79
C ILE A 463 9.69 -4.31 -12.95
N ASN A 464 10.68 -3.53 -12.49
CA ASN A 464 12.09 -3.90 -12.57
C ASN A 464 12.41 -5.12 -11.69
N GLU A 465 11.86 -5.17 -10.47
CA GLU A 465 12.04 -6.30 -9.55
C GLU A 465 11.35 -7.58 -10.04
N LEU A 466 10.24 -7.48 -10.77
CA LEU A 466 9.59 -8.62 -11.42
C LEU A 466 10.36 -9.19 -12.60
N SER A 467 11.35 -8.44 -13.10
CA SER A 467 12.18 -8.87 -14.23
C SER A 467 11.35 -9.29 -15.46
N VAL A 468 10.43 -8.40 -15.89
CA VAL A 468 9.54 -8.67 -17.04
C VAL A 468 10.32 -8.99 -18.32
N ASP A 469 9.77 -9.87 -19.17
CA ASP A 469 10.38 -10.33 -20.42
C ASP A 469 10.16 -9.32 -21.55
N GLN A 470 8.97 -8.66 -21.57
CA GLN A 470 8.65 -7.62 -22.56
C GLN A 470 7.88 -6.46 -21.93
N LYS A 471 8.03 -5.29 -22.55
CA LYS A 471 7.30 -4.06 -22.22
C LYS A 471 6.56 -3.57 -23.44
N MET A 472 5.26 -3.33 -23.30
CA MET A 472 4.42 -2.73 -24.33
C MET A 472 4.02 -1.32 -23.90
N TYR A 473 4.24 -0.34 -24.78
CA TYR A 473 3.93 1.06 -24.53
C TYR A 473 2.70 1.49 -25.31
N LEU A 474 1.71 2.06 -24.62
CA LEU A 474 0.55 2.70 -25.21
C LEU A 474 0.64 4.22 -25.04
N PRO A 475 0.16 5.03 -25.99
CA PRO A 475 -0.54 4.65 -27.24
C PRO A 475 0.39 4.30 -28.41
N GLU A 476 1.72 4.37 -28.27
CA GLU A 476 2.69 4.22 -29.39
C GLU A 476 2.70 2.83 -30.01
N ASN A 477 2.10 1.84 -29.35
CA ASN A 477 2.11 0.43 -29.76
C ASN A 477 3.52 -0.14 -29.95
N LYS A 478 4.48 0.36 -29.15
CA LYS A 478 5.87 -0.07 -29.17
C LYS A 478 6.08 -1.22 -28.21
N ILE A 479 6.73 -2.28 -28.67
CA ILE A 479 7.11 -3.43 -27.84
C ILE A 479 8.62 -3.47 -27.70
N GLU A 480 9.10 -3.53 -26.46
CA GLU A 480 10.50 -3.75 -26.12
C GLU A 480 10.62 -5.11 -25.41
N ALA A 481 11.30 -6.06 -26.02
CA ALA A 481 11.59 -7.36 -25.43
C ALA A 481 13.01 -7.42 -24.88
N LYS A 482 13.18 -8.10 -23.74
CA LYS A 482 14.53 -8.46 -23.27
C LYS A 482 15.14 -9.43 -24.26
N LEU A 483 16.31 -9.10 -24.79
CA LEU A 483 17.13 -10.06 -25.51
C LEU A 483 17.49 -11.18 -24.51
N LYS A 484 16.98 -12.39 -24.74
CA LYS A 484 17.49 -13.59 -24.06
C LYS A 484 18.87 -13.85 -24.64
N ILE A 485 19.93 -13.44 -23.91
CA ILE A 485 21.32 -13.81 -24.19
C ILE A 485 21.52 -15.24 -23.68
#